data_1dbc9617ac196a6b2061aa0d760efc8c
#
_entry.id   1dbc9617ac196a6b2061aa0d760efc8c
#
_cell.length_a   1.000
_cell.length_b   1.000
_cell.length_c   1.000
_cell.angle_alpha   90.00
_cell.angle_beta   90.00
_cell.angle_gamma   90.00
#
_symmetry.space_group_name_H-M   'P 1'
#
loop_
_entity.id
_entity.type
_entity.pdbx_description
1 polymer ?
#
loop_
_entity_poly.entity_id
_entity_poly.type
_entity_poly.pdbx_seq_one_letter_code
_entity_poly.pdbx_strand_id
1 'polypeptide(L)'
;MRRLWSTSPTRLHLKTRWCWNSSRPPSANLLPAEAAAGIRHHVALSIVGIDRSDNGYFRAKVAQEKLIESSGIPYTIIRSTQFLEFLGAIAASSADGNKVRISPGLFQPIAAEDVAAIVADVALAAPRNGIVEIAGPERVPFDEIVARYLKAVGDQRVVVSDPEARYFGGRVEERSLVPLGETRLGRIALDEWLRRSQAAA
;
A
#
# COMPACT_ATOMS: atom_id res chain seq x y z
N MET A 1 4.50 -44.12 25.90
CA MET A 1 5.35 -42.90 25.78
C MET A 1 4.88 -42.08 24.62
N ARG A 2 4.05 -41.06 24.85
CA ARG A 2 3.55 -40.12 23.84
C ARG A 2 4.31 -38.79 24.05
N ARG A 3 5.09 -38.35 23.07
CA ARG A 3 5.72 -37.02 23.08
C ARG A 3 4.71 -36.00 22.54
N LEU A 4 4.33 -35.08 23.39
CA LEU A 4 3.55 -33.89 23.07
C LEU A 4 4.49 -32.87 22.40
N TRP A 5 4.19 -32.48 21.16
CA TRP A 5 4.81 -31.33 20.50
C TRP A 5 4.04 -30.07 20.87
N SER A 6 4.66 -29.22 21.65
CA SER A 6 4.18 -27.87 21.94
C SER A 6 4.57 -26.98 20.76
N THR A 7 3.60 -26.55 19.98
CA THR A 7 3.77 -25.50 18.97
C THR A 7 3.59 -24.15 19.62
N SER A 8 4.68 -23.52 19.99
CA SER A 8 4.70 -22.10 20.38
C SER A 8 4.50 -21.23 19.13
N PRO A 9 3.58 -20.26 19.10
CA PRO A 9 3.46 -19.36 17.96
C PRO A 9 4.64 -18.38 17.98
N THR A 10 5.60 -18.62 17.10
CA THR A 10 6.69 -17.69 16.85
C THR A 10 6.10 -16.38 16.30
N ARG A 11 6.13 -15.32 17.11
CA ARG A 11 5.83 -13.95 16.63
C ARG A 11 6.75 -13.64 15.46
N LEU A 12 6.17 -13.50 14.27
CA LEU A 12 6.87 -12.91 13.14
C LEU A 12 7.08 -11.41 13.46
N HIS A 13 8.19 -11.11 14.10
CA HIS A 13 8.75 -9.77 14.06
C HIS A 13 9.22 -9.53 12.62
N LEU A 14 8.38 -8.87 11.82
CA LEU A 14 8.81 -8.20 10.60
C LEU A 14 9.83 -7.13 11.01
N LYS A 15 11.07 -7.56 11.14
CA LYS A 15 12.19 -6.63 11.33
C LYS A 15 12.32 -5.85 10.04
N THR A 16 11.98 -4.58 10.07
CA THR A 16 12.21 -3.54 9.08
C THR A 16 13.65 -3.48 8.53
N ARG A 17 14.52 -4.32 9.04
CA ARG A 17 15.92 -4.50 8.65
C ARG A 17 16.13 -5.17 7.28
N TRP A 18 15.11 -5.82 6.71
CA TRP A 18 15.26 -6.57 5.46
C TRP A 18 15.26 -5.69 4.21
N CYS A 19 14.65 -4.51 4.24
CA CYS A 19 14.65 -3.59 3.10
C CYS A 19 15.95 -2.79 2.94
N TRP A 20 16.79 -2.70 3.98
CA TRP A 20 17.99 -1.86 3.98
C TRP A 20 19.30 -2.60 3.76
N ASN A 21 19.36 -3.93 3.90
CA ASN A 21 20.62 -4.68 3.85
C ASN A 21 20.89 -5.37 2.50
N SER A 22 20.02 -5.24 1.50
CA SER A 22 20.43 -5.45 0.13
C SER A 22 21.03 -4.14 -0.37
N SER A 23 22.32 -4.08 -0.48
CA SER A 23 23.10 -2.93 -0.93
C SER A 23 22.80 -2.48 -2.37
N ARG A 24 21.77 -3.04 -3.00
CA ARG A 24 21.14 -2.59 -4.26
C ARG A 24 19.67 -2.97 -4.26
N PRO A 25 18.75 -2.01 -4.56
CA PRO A 25 17.34 -2.35 -4.81
C PRO A 25 17.25 -3.37 -5.95
N PRO A 26 16.29 -4.31 -5.94
CA PRO A 26 16.11 -5.29 -7.01
C PRO A 26 16.08 -4.67 -8.41
N SER A 27 15.56 -3.46 -8.54
CA SER A 27 15.55 -2.68 -9.78
C SER A 27 16.93 -2.37 -10.34
N ALA A 28 17.98 -2.25 -9.50
CA ALA A 28 19.33 -1.96 -9.98
C ALA A 28 19.93 -3.12 -10.80
N ASN A 29 19.45 -4.35 -10.61
CA ASN A 29 19.87 -5.51 -11.40
C ASN A 29 18.90 -5.77 -12.58
N LEU A 30 17.62 -5.47 -12.40
CA LEU A 30 16.58 -5.71 -13.39
C LEU A 30 16.69 -4.74 -14.58
N LEU A 31 16.82 -3.44 -14.33
CA LEU A 31 16.82 -2.41 -15.38
C LEU A 31 17.92 -2.58 -16.43
N PRO A 32 19.20 -2.90 -16.08
CA PRO A 32 20.20 -3.19 -17.11
C PRO A 32 19.87 -4.43 -17.97
N ALA A 33 19.26 -5.46 -17.37
CA ALA A 33 18.83 -6.64 -18.10
C ALA A 33 17.67 -6.34 -19.06
N GLU A 34 16.70 -5.53 -18.63
CA GLU A 34 15.59 -5.06 -19.44
C GLU A 34 16.08 -4.20 -20.63
N ALA A 35 17.03 -3.29 -20.39
CA ALA A 35 17.64 -2.49 -21.46
C ALA A 35 18.35 -3.37 -22.48
N ALA A 36 19.14 -4.36 -22.03
CA ALA A 36 19.82 -5.31 -22.92
C ALA A 36 18.84 -6.19 -23.70
N ALA A 37 17.69 -6.52 -23.12
CA ALA A 37 16.61 -7.27 -23.77
C ALA A 37 15.73 -6.41 -24.69
N GLY A 38 15.94 -5.10 -24.77
CA GLY A 38 15.15 -4.20 -25.61
C GLY A 38 13.71 -4.04 -25.14
N ILE A 39 13.46 -4.08 -23.81
CA ILE A 39 12.12 -3.86 -23.24
C ILE A 39 11.63 -2.46 -23.60
N ARG A 40 10.42 -2.37 -24.10
CA ARG A 40 9.82 -1.13 -24.60
C ARG A 40 8.88 -0.44 -23.63
N HIS A 41 8.52 -1.08 -22.52
CA HIS A 41 7.68 -0.49 -21.49
C HIS A 41 7.93 -1.17 -20.14
N HIS A 42 8.55 -0.44 -19.22
CA HIS A 42 8.67 -0.83 -17.81
C HIS A 42 7.47 -0.27 -17.01
N VAL A 43 6.70 -1.12 -16.35
CA VAL A 43 5.59 -0.71 -15.50
C VAL A 43 5.92 -1.05 -14.06
N ALA A 44 5.91 -0.04 -13.19
CA ALA A 44 6.21 -0.21 -11.78
C ALA A 44 5.05 0.25 -10.90
N LEU A 45 4.69 -0.55 -9.90
CA LEU A 45 3.74 -0.16 -8.86
C LEU A 45 4.49 0.52 -7.70
N SER A 46 4.02 1.71 -7.35
CA SER A 46 4.51 2.55 -6.28
C SER A 46 3.36 3.00 -5.38
N ILE A 47 3.58 4.00 -4.53
CA ILE A 47 2.63 4.38 -3.49
C ILE A 47 2.37 5.88 -3.57
N VAL A 48 1.10 6.30 -3.44
CA VAL A 48 0.71 7.70 -3.29
C VAL A 48 1.28 8.26 -1.99
N GLY A 49 1.89 9.45 -2.06
CA GLY A 49 2.38 10.17 -0.89
C GLY A 49 3.74 9.71 -0.37
N ILE A 50 4.50 8.88 -1.11
CA ILE A 50 5.84 8.44 -0.67
C ILE A 50 6.83 9.58 -0.50
N ASP A 51 6.62 10.68 -1.18
CA ASP A 51 7.43 11.91 -1.15
C ASP A 51 6.98 12.90 -0.06
N ARG A 52 5.90 12.59 0.66
CA ARG A 52 5.28 13.43 1.69
C ARG A 52 5.39 12.85 3.11
N SER A 53 6.00 11.70 3.27
CA SER A 53 6.17 11.05 4.58
C SER A 53 7.60 10.52 4.73
N ASP A 54 8.24 10.86 5.83
CA ASP A 54 9.62 10.43 6.11
C ASP A 54 9.65 9.10 6.86
N ASN A 55 9.53 8.00 6.12
CA ASN A 55 9.81 6.67 6.63
C ASN A 55 10.76 5.90 5.70
N GLY A 56 11.47 4.90 6.27
CA GLY A 56 12.52 4.18 5.55
C GLY A 56 12.00 3.43 4.32
N TYR A 57 10.78 2.88 4.39
CA TYR A 57 10.18 2.15 3.28
C TYR A 57 9.85 3.10 2.11
N PHE A 58 9.29 4.28 2.39
CA PHE A 58 8.97 5.27 1.36
C PHE A 58 10.23 5.83 0.71
N ARG A 59 11.29 6.11 1.49
CA ARG A 59 12.59 6.51 0.92
C ARG A 59 13.13 5.48 -0.08
N ALA A 60 13.01 4.18 0.24
CA ALA A 60 13.41 3.11 -0.68
C ALA A 60 12.57 3.10 -1.97
N LYS A 61 11.26 3.37 -1.87
CA LYS A 61 10.38 3.49 -3.04
C LYS A 61 10.72 4.71 -3.89
N VAL A 62 10.99 5.87 -3.29
CA VAL A 62 11.47 7.06 -4.03
C VAL A 62 12.78 6.77 -4.75
N ALA A 63 13.72 6.08 -4.10
CA ALA A 63 14.97 5.68 -4.76
C ALA A 63 14.73 4.73 -5.94
N GLN A 64 13.78 3.80 -5.82
CA GLN A 64 13.37 2.93 -6.92
C GLN A 64 12.80 3.73 -8.11
N GLU A 65 11.89 4.67 -7.86
CA GLU A 65 11.32 5.53 -8.91
C GLU A 65 12.43 6.28 -9.66
N LYS A 66 13.36 6.92 -8.95
CA LYS A 66 14.49 7.63 -9.55
C LYS A 66 15.38 6.75 -10.42
N LEU A 67 15.61 5.49 -10.03
CA LEU A 67 16.35 4.54 -10.85
C LEU A 67 15.61 4.22 -12.14
N ILE A 68 14.29 4.04 -12.08
CA ILE A 68 13.44 3.79 -13.26
C ILE A 68 13.49 5.02 -14.20
N GLU A 69 13.28 6.21 -13.66
CA GLU A 69 13.31 7.48 -14.44
C GLU A 69 14.65 7.68 -15.15
N SER A 70 15.75 7.31 -14.52
CA SER A 70 17.11 7.46 -15.08
C SER A 70 17.57 6.30 -15.96
N SER A 71 16.77 5.23 -16.11
CA SER A 71 17.19 4.01 -16.81
C SER A 71 17.28 4.15 -18.35
N GLY A 72 16.63 5.14 -18.92
CA GLY A 72 16.48 5.28 -20.37
C GLY A 72 15.46 4.32 -21.00
N ILE A 73 14.84 3.43 -20.23
CA ILE A 73 13.76 2.54 -20.70
C ILE A 73 12.45 3.32 -20.66
N PRO A 74 11.59 3.26 -21.70
CA PRO A 74 10.26 3.84 -21.62
C PRO A 74 9.47 3.23 -20.46
N TYR A 75 8.83 4.06 -19.63
CA TYR A 75 8.23 3.61 -18.39
C TYR A 75 6.88 4.25 -18.07
N THR A 76 6.15 3.61 -17.14
CA THR A 76 5.03 4.20 -16.41
C THR A 76 5.09 3.76 -14.94
N ILE A 77 5.18 4.71 -14.03
CA ILE A 77 5.09 4.46 -12.60
C ILE A 77 3.65 4.67 -12.16
N ILE A 78 3.04 3.66 -11.56
CA ILE A 78 1.69 3.73 -11.01
C ILE A 78 1.81 3.91 -9.50
N ARG A 79 1.50 5.10 -8.99
CA ARG A 79 1.36 5.34 -7.56
C ARG A 79 -0.06 5.01 -7.13
N SER A 80 -0.22 3.93 -6.38
CA SER A 80 -1.49 3.49 -5.81
C SER A 80 -1.66 4.00 -4.38
N THR A 81 -2.88 4.31 -3.98
CA THR A 81 -3.24 4.39 -2.57
C THR A 81 -3.19 3.01 -1.92
N GLN A 82 -3.38 2.95 -0.61
CA GLN A 82 -3.34 1.70 0.16
C GLN A 82 -4.48 0.76 -0.25
N PHE A 83 -4.24 -0.55 -0.12
CA PHE A 83 -5.22 -1.53 -0.52
C PHE A 83 -6.23 -1.81 0.59
N LEU A 84 -7.49 -2.05 0.22
CA LEU A 84 -8.55 -2.48 1.14
C LEU A 84 -8.15 -3.77 1.89
N GLU A 85 -7.42 -4.65 1.23
CA GLU A 85 -6.90 -5.92 1.76
C GLU A 85 -5.96 -5.73 2.97
N PHE A 86 -5.40 -4.56 3.16
CA PHE A 86 -4.52 -4.26 4.31
C PHE A 86 -5.24 -3.70 5.53
N LEU A 87 -6.55 -3.41 5.47
CA LEU A 87 -7.27 -2.80 6.60
C LEU A 87 -7.16 -3.63 7.88
N GLY A 88 -7.23 -4.96 7.78
CA GLY A 88 -7.05 -5.85 8.93
C GLY A 88 -5.64 -5.78 9.53
N ALA A 89 -4.61 -5.76 8.69
CA ALA A 89 -3.22 -5.63 9.13
C ALA A 89 -2.93 -4.24 9.72
N ILE A 90 -3.52 -3.19 9.16
CA ILE A 90 -3.45 -1.82 9.69
C ILE A 90 -4.07 -1.78 11.09
N ALA A 91 -5.29 -2.29 11.27
CA ALA A 91 -5.96 -2.34 12.55
C ALA A 91 -5.16 -3.16 13.59
N ALA A 92 -4.54 -4.27 13.17
CA ALA A 92 -3.72 -5.09 14.05
C ALA A 92 -2.43 -4.38 14.48
N SER A 93 -1.76 -3.67 13.56
CA SER A 93 -0.51 -2.95 13.85
C SER A 93 -0.72 -1.70 14.71
N SER A 94 -1.94 -1.14 14.69
CA SER A 94 -2.32 0.06 15.44
C SER A 94 -3.05 -0.28 16.76
N ALA A 95 -3.09 -1.56 17.14
CA ALA A 95 -3.79 -2.03 18.32
C ALA A 95 -3.02 -1.73 19.62
N ASP A 96 -3.76 -1.23 20.61
CA ASP A 96 -3.33 -1.01 21.98
C ASP A 96 -4.44 -1.57 22.91
N GLY A 97 -4.30 -2.83 23.32
CA GLY A 97 -5.34 -3.56 24.02
C GLY A 97 -6.65 -3.66 23.22
N ASN A 98 -7.75 -3.14 23.75
CA ASN A 98 -9.05 -3.10 23.09
C ASN A 98 -9.25 -1.84 22.23
N LYS A 99 -8.19 -1.07 21.98
CA LYS A 99 -8.25 0.15 21.18
C LYS A 99 -7.40 0.01 19.93
N VAL A 100 -7.81 0.68 18.86
CA VAL A 100 -7.04 0.82 17.62
C VAL A 100 -6.86 2.31 17.38
N ARG A 101 -5.63 2.81 17.52
CA ARG A 101 -5.32 4.24 17.38
C ARG A 101 -5.02 4.58 15.94
N ILE A 102 -5.86 5.41 15.32
CA ILE A 102 -5.75 5.78 13.90
C ILE A 102 -5.79 7.31 13.76
N SER A 103 -4.95 7.83 12.88
CA SER A 103 -4.97 9.25 12.51
C SER A 103 -6.30 9.65 11.84
N PRO A 104 -6.84 10.86 12.10
CA PRO A 104 -8.00 11.39 11.38
C PRO A 104 -7.69 11.89 9.96
N GLY A 105 -6.44 11.81 9.50
CA GLY A 105 -6.05 12.23 8.15
C GLY A 105 -6.84 11.49 7.06
N LEU A 106 -6.91 12.06 5.87
CA LEU A 106 -7.67 11.48 4.76
C LEU A 106 -7.04 10.18 4.26
N PHE A 107 -7.90 9.24 3.93
CA PHE A 107 -7.55 7.92 3.41
C PHE A 107 -8.47 7.56 2.23
N GLN A 108 -7.93 6.91 1.22
CA GLN A 108 -8.67 6.60 -0.01
C GLN A 108 -8.28 5.24 -0.56
N PRO A 109 -8.52 4.14 0.19
CA PRO A 109 -8.01 2.83 -0.17
C PRO A 109 -8.68 2.29 -1.43
N ILE A 110 -7.93 1.47 -2.17
CA ILE A 110 -8.33 0.85 -3.44
C ILE A 110 -8.35 -0.67 -3.30
N ALA A 111 -9.26 -1.36 -3.97
CA ALA A 111 -9.25 -2.81 -4.05
C ALA A 111 -8.09 -3.32 -4.92
N ALA A 112 -7.42 -4.40 -4.53
CA ALA A 112 -6.35 -5.01 -5.32
C ALA A 112 -6.83 -5.45 -6.72
N GLU A 113 -8.09 -5.85 -6.86
CA GLU A 113 -8.73 -6.17 -8.15
C GLU A 113 -8.72 -4.96 -9.10
N ASP A 114 -9.10 -3.77 -8.62
CA ASP A 114 -9.05 -2.54 -9.40
C ASP A 114 -7.62 -2.17 -9.79
N VAL A 115 -6.66 -2.34 -8.87
CA VAL A 115 -5.24 -2.11 -9.16
C VAL A 115 -4.76 -3.04 -10.27
N ALA A 116 -5.09 -4.34 -10.20
CA ALA A 116 -4.70 -5.31 -11.21
C ALA A 116 -5.26 -4.96 -12.59
N ALA A 117 -6.54 -4.57 -12.66
CA ALA A 117 -7.18 -4.13 -13.91
C ALA A 117 -6.50 -2.89 -14.48
N ILE A 118 -6.22 -1.88 -13.64
CA ILE A 118 -5.56 -0.65 -14.08
C ILE A 118 -4.11 -0.91 -14.54
N VAL A 119 -3.37 -1.75 -13.81
CA VAL A 119 -2.00 -2.16 -14.20
C VAL A 119 -1.99 -2.85 -15.56
N ALA A 120 -2.96 -3.75 -15.81
CA ALA A 120 -3.10 -4.43 -17.10
C ALA A 120 -3.37 -3.43 -18.24
N ASP A 121 -4.29 -2.48 -18.03
CA ASP A 121 -4.58 -1.44 -19.02
C ASP A 121 -3.33 -0.58 -19.33
N VAL A 122 -2.60 -0.18 -18.28
CA VAL A 122 -1.36 0.61 -18.42
C VAL A 122 -0.28 -0.18 -19.15
N ALA A 123 -0.14 -1.48 -18.85
CA ALA A 123 0.86 -2.32 -19.51
C ALA A 123 0.61 -2.51 -21.01
N LEU A 124 -0.66 -2.45 -21.44
CA LEU A 124 -1.07 -2.54 -22.85
C LEU A 124 -1.05 -1.19 -23.59
N ALA A 125 -0.98 -0.08 -22.85
CA ALA A 125 -0.94 1.27 -23.41
C ALA A 125 0.49 1.69 -23.76
N ALA A 126 0.62 2.84 -24.45
CA ALA A 126 1.92 3.46 -24.68
C ALA A 126 2.54 3.97 -23.36
N PRO A 127 3.87 3.88 -23.20
CA PRO A 127 4.57 4.40 -22.02
C PRO A 127 4.27 5.90 -21.82
N ARG A 128 3.97 6.28 -20.58
CA ARG A 128 3.71 7.68 -20.21
C ARG A 128 5.01 8.46 -19.95
N ASN A 129 6.12 7.76 -19.69
CA ASN A 129 7.38 8.32 -19.19
C ASN A 129 7.15 9.28 -18.02
N GLY A 130 6.33 8.82 -17.08
CA GLY A 130 5.89 9.60 -15.92
C GLY A 130 5.07 8.77 -14.94
N ILE A 131 4.47 9.49 -14.01
CA ILE A 131 3.69 8.92 -12.90
C ILE A 131 2.19 9.03 -13.21
N VAL A 132 1.45 7.99 -12.87
CA VAL A 132 -0.02 7.94 -12.86
C VAL A 132 -0.46 7.63 -11.43
N GLU A 133 -1.29 8.46 -10.83
CA GLU A 133 -1.87 8.17 -9.51
C GLU A 133 -3.20 7.44 -9.66
N ILE A 134 -3.40 6.41 -8.83
CA ILE A 134 -4.64 5.63 -8.76
C ILE A 134 -5.13 5.54 -7.32
N ALA A 135 -6.45 5.57 -7.12
CA ALA A 135 -7.06 5.53 -5.79
C ALA A 135 -8.42 4.84 -5.84
N GLY A 136 -8.92 4.41 -4.68
CA GLY A 136 -10.29 3.93 -4.55
C GLY A 136 -11.32 5.05 -4.74
N PRO A 137 -12.61 4.68 -4.87
CA PRO A 137 -13.69 5.65 -5.14
C PRO A 137 -14.05 6.49 -3.91
N GLU A 138 -13.77 6.00 -2.68
CA GLU A 138 -14.13 6.66 -1.43
C GLU A 138 -12.93 7.35 -0.79
N ARG A 139 -13.04 8.66 -0.56
CA ARG A 139 -12.06 9.45 0.21
C ARG A 139 -12.74 9.88 1.51
N VAL A 140 -12.30 9.30 2.63
CA VAL A 140 -12.89 9.50 3.96
C VAL A 140 -11.77 9.61 5.02
N PRO A 141 -12.07 10.03 6.26
CA PRO A 141 -11.12 9.94 7.37
C PRO A 141 -10.62 8.51 7.59
N PHE A 142 -9.35 8.36 7.94
CA PHE A 142 -8.72 7.05 8.09
C PHE A 142 -9.30 6.26 9.28
N ASP A 143 -9.57 6.93 10.39
CA ASP A 143 -10.24 6.35 11.55
C ASP A 143 -11.66 5.89 11.23
N GLU A 144 -12.40 6.62 10.40
CA GLU A 144 -13.75 6.24 9.96
C GLU A 144 -13.75 4.93 9.17
N ILE A 145 -12.90 4.81 8.15
CA ILE A 145 -12.91 3.61 7.30
C ILE A 145 -12.44 2.36 8.05
N VAL A 146 -11.48 2.51 8.99
CA VAL A 146 -11.06 1.42 9.86
C VAL A 146 -12.18 1.01 10.82
N ALA A 147 -12.93 1.97 11.36
CA ALA A 147 -14.08 1.67 12.22
C ALA A 147 -15.19 0.92 11.45
N ARG A 148 -15.51 1.35 10.22
CA ARG A 148 -16.46 0.66 9.34
C ARG A 148 -16.00 -0.78 9.05
N TYR A 149 -14.72 -0.95 8.74
CA TYR A 149 -14.14 -2.28 8.51
C TYR A 149 -14.26 -3.18 9.73
N LEU A 150 -13.81 -2.74 10.93
CA LEU A 150 -13.88 -3.54 12.16
C LEU A 150 -15.31 -3.95 12.48
N LYS A 151 -16.26 -3.03 12.37
CA LYS A 151 -17.70 -3.32 12.56
C LYS A 151 -18.18 -4.41 11.60
N ALA A 152 -17.81 -4.34 10.33
CA ALA A 152 -18.25 -5.29 9.31
C ALA A 152 -17.70 -6.70 9.50
N VAL A 153 -16.48 -6.84 10.04
CA VAL A 153 -15.86 -8.14 10.34
C VAL A 153 -16.15 -8.65 11.76
N GLY A 154 -16.98 -7.94 12.51
CA GLY A 154 -17.37 -8.33 13.89
C GLY A 154 -16.27 -8.15 14.94
N ASP A 155 -15.25 -7.36 14.65
CA ASP A 155 -14.18 -7.05 15.61
C ASP A 155 -14.67 -6.05 16.67
N GLN A 156 -14.52 -6.41 17.95
CA GLN A 156 -15.04 -5.62 19.08
C GLN A 156 -14.10 -4.49 19.53
N ARG A 157 -12.94 -4.33 18.92
CA ARG A 157 -12.00 -3.24 19.24
C ARG A 157 -12.59 -1.89 18.86
N VAL A 158 -12.28 -0.88 19.68
CA VAL A 158 -12.76 0.50 19.47
C VAL A 158 -11.70 1.31 18.76
N VAL A 159 -12.06 1.93 17.64
CA VAL A 159 -11.18 2.89 16.96
C VAL A 159 -11.16 4.20 17.76
N VAL A 160 -9.96 4.67 18.02
CA VAL A 160 -9.69 5.96 18.68
C VAL A 160 -8.99 6.88 17.68
N SER A 161 -9.63 8.00 17.36
CA SER A 161 -9.02 9.05 16.56
C SER A 161 -7.86 9.67 17.32
N ASP A 162 -6.66 9.58 16.75
CA ASP A 162 -5.43 10.05 17.39
C ASP A 162 -4.56 10.77 16.36
N PRO A 163 -4.47 12.12 16.41
CA PRO A 163 -3.64 12.90 15.48
C PRO A 163 -2.14 12.56 15.55
N GLU A 164 -1.68 11.96 16.63
CA GLU A 164 -0.28 11.53 16.78
C GLU A 164 -0.05 10.07 16.35
N ALA A 165 -1.12 9.34 15.95
CA ALA A 165 -0.99 7.99 15.43
C ALA A 165 -0.12 7.97 14.17
N ARG A 166 0.78 6.97 14.09
CA ARG A 166 1.74 6.84 13.00
C ARG A 166 1.35 5.73 12.05
N TYR A 167 1.62 5.94 10.78
CA TYR A 167 1.45 4.93 9.74
C TYR A 167 2.83 4.51 9.21
N PHE A 168 3.19 3.23 9.37
CA PHE A 168 4.55 2.71 9.10
C PHE A 168 5.68 3.54 9.75
N GLY A 169 5.42 4.07 10.95
CA GLY A 169 6.36 4.92 11.69
C GLY A 169 6.40 6.39 11.24
N GLY A 170 5.79 6.75 10.12
CA GLY A 170 5.65 8.12 9.66
C GLY A 170 4.44 8.83 10.26
N ARG A 171 4.55 10.14 10.45
CA ARG A 171 3.42 10.99 10.82
C ARG A 171 2.43 11.08 9.65
N VAL A 172 1.14 11.09 9.94
CA VAL A 172 0.08 11.24 8.94
C VAL A 172 -0.54 12.62 9.10
N GLU A 173 -0.29 13.47 8.13
CA GLU A 173 -0.98 14.75 7.99
C GLU A 173 -2.28 14.56 7.21
N GLU A 174 -3.15 15.58 7.22
CA GLU A 174 -4.50 15.50 6.64
C GLU A 174 -4.54 14.87 5.23
N ARG A 175 -3.58 15.19 4.37
CA ARG A 175 -3.57 14.78 2.96
C ARG A 175 -2.37 13.91 2.56
N SER A 176 -1.64 13.35 3.54
CA SER A 176 -0.43 12.58 3.28
C SER A 176 -0.66 11.31 2.46
N LEU A 177 -1.83 10.67 2.61
CA LEU A 177 -2.13 9.35 2.06
C LEU A 177 -3.11 9.35 0.89
N VAL A 178 -3.45 10.53 0.35
CA VAL A 178 -4.40 10.69 -0.75
C VAL A 178 -3.76 11.42 -1.94
N PRO A 179 -4.23 11.18 -3.17
CA PRO A 179 -3.78 11.94 -4.33
C PRO A 179 -4.08 13.44 -4.19
N LEU A 180 -3.22 14.27 -4.75
CA LEU A 180 -3.39 15.73 -4.76
C LEU A 180 -3.76 16.28 -6.14
N GLY A 181 -3.64 15.48 -7.19
CA GLY A 181 -3.88 15.86 -8.57
C GLY A 181 -4.86 14.95 -9.29
N GLU A 182 -4.73 14.92 -10.61
CA GLU A 182 -5.50 14.02 -11.46
C GLU A 182 -5.26 12.57 -11.07
N THR A 183 -6.33 11.81 -10.90
CA THR A 183 -6.27 10.46 -10.35
C THR A 183 -7.25 9.56 -11.08
N ARG A 184 -6.80 8.39 -11.50
CA ARG A 184 -7.68 7.34 -12.01
C ARG A 184 -8.29 6.59 -10.81
N LEU A 185 -9.62 6.59 -10.73
CA LEU A 185 -10.34 5.92 -9.63
C LEU A 185 -10.64 4.46 -9.97
N GLY A 186 -10.51 3.60 -8.96
CA GLY A 186 -11.10 2.27 -8.93
C GLY A 186 -12.63 2.36 -8.82
N ARG A 187 -13.28 1.21 -8.87
CA ARG A 187 -14.75 1.09 -8.86
C ARG A 187 -15.28 0.46 -7.59
N ILE A 188 -14.45 -0.32 -6.89
CA ILE A 188 -14.85 -1.14 -5.76
C ILE A 188 -14.68 -0.33 -4.47
N ALA A 189 -15.82 0.08 -3.87
CA ALA A 189 -15.87 0.72 -2.56
C ALA A 189 -15.75 -0.30 -1.43
N LEU A 190 -15.50 0.15 -0.18
CA LEU A 190 -15.35 -0.73 0.99
C LEU A 190 -16.52 -1.71 1.15
N ASP A 191 -17.76 -1.24 1.07
CA ASP A 191 -18.94 -2.07 1.34
C ASP A 191 -19.13 -3.16 0.25
N GLU A 192 -18.79 -2.85 -1.00
CA GLU A 192 -18.79 -3.82 -2.09
C GLU A 192 -17.68 -4.86 -1.92
N TRP A 193 -16.49 -4.40 -1.57
CA TRP A 193 -15.34 -5.27 -1.30
C TRP A 193 -15.63 -6.25 -0.15
N LEU A 194 -16.22 -5.75 0.95
CA LEU A 194 -16.62 -6.59 2.10
C LEU A 194 -17.65 -7.66 1.70
N ARG A 195 -18.67 -7.30 0.93
CA ARG A 195 -19.67 -8.26 0.44
C ARG A 195 -19.04 -9.37 -0.40
N ARG A 196 -18.12 -9.02 -1.31
CA ARG A 196 -17.40 -10.01 -2.15
C ARG A 196 -16.50 -10.91 -1.31
N SER A 197 -15.78 -10.36 -0.34
CA SER A 197 -14.88 -11.12 0.54
C SER A 197 -15.63 -12.12 1.42
N GLN A 198 -16.83 -11.76 1.90
CA GLN A 198 -17.69 -12.67 2.67
C GLN A 198 -18.33 -13.76 1.82
N ALA A 199 -18.59 -13.51 0.55
CA ALA A 199 -19.13 -14.50 -0.36
C ALA A 199 -18.09 -15.54 -0.84
N ALA A 200 -16.79 -15.23 -0.69
CA ALA A 200 -15.68 -16.09 -1.08
C ALA A 200 -15.11 -16.95 0.08
N ALA A 201 -15.56 -16.75 1.32
CA ALA A 201 -15.12 -17.46 2.52
C ALA A 201 -16.03 -18.66 2.86
#